data_6e31a2198e097de800171ea777c5fc26
#
_entry.id   6e31a2198e097de800171ea777c5fc26
#
_cell.length_a   1.000
_cell.length_b   1.000
_cell.length_c   1.000
_cell.angle_alpha   90.00
_cell.angle_beta   90.00
_cell.angle_gamma   90.00
#
_symmetry.space_group_name_H-M   'P 1'
#
loop_
_entity.id
_entity.type
_entity.pdbx_description
1 polymer ?
#
loop_
_entity_poly.entity_id
_entity_poly.type
_entity_poly.pdbx_seq_one_letter_code
_entity_poly.pdbx_strand_id
1 'polypeptide(L)'
;MGVFKSLARQKISVGLLLDSFEIPAWQYHLIEQLLASPYASIKVVILSDPESVGKRATEPCPFLYRIFERHDKRQRRTTADACVHADVSGLLKGVDSIGLPPDGSELGPLTLRDIGAYKLEAIVALGRLQAVDVLCRLAKYGVWFLSDDAGQLSSERGPSIGFWEVVGRRAHVRSALIIRQAGAGMDMVAYESYSGIHHTSHARTRDEHLWKVLFFVPRVLRRLHEDGMQFLHGLAAGSRHTAPKESTGKKRLTNGKLLLPLMSYLFWRLQLKLRRKLYIERWILMFSLAGRSSQPAQFSKLLPSKERFWADPHIVRRNGDFYIFLEDASAASGRGHISVMHMNVNGGHSQPKVVLERPYHLSYPFILEWGSELFLIPESAENGTVELYRCKVFPYEWEFKHNLMENVAAYDATLFEHNGLWWMFANIKAHPSASSWDELCLFYADIPTSKHWRSHPMNPIVSDVRLARPAGKIFVEDGQLYRPSCRRSTARSPPIHCV
;
A
#
# COMPACT_ATOMS: atom_id res chain seq x y z
N MET A 1 -18.92 3.14 27.39
CA MET A 1 -18.62 4.11 26.31
C MET A 1 -18.17 5.42 26.96
N GLY A 2 -16.87 5.60 27.14
CA GLY A 2 -16.28 6.83 27.66
C GLY A 2 -16.21 7.88 26.56
N VAL A 3 -16.94 8.97 26.73
CA VAL A 3 -16.79 10.18 25.91
C VAL A 3 -15.41 10.76 26.23
N PHE A 4 -14.42 10.46 25.42
CA PHE A 4 -13.14 11.14 25.47
C PHE A 4 -13.36 12.59 25.05
N LYS A 5 -13.48 13.49 26.03
CA LYS A 5 -13.29 14.91 25.83
C LYS A 5 -11.86 15.09 25.31
N SER A 6 -11.70 15.37 24.04
CA SER A 6 -10.44 15.83 23.45
C SER A 6 -10.12 17.20 24.07
N LEU A 7 -9.32 17.20 25.12
CA LEU A 7 -8.52 18.37 25.45
C LEU A 7 -7.68 18.63 24.19
N ALA A 8 -7.77 19.83 23.62
CA ALA A 8 -7.00 20.22 22.44
C ALA A 8 -5.50 20.07 22.79
N ARG A 9 -4.92 18.90 22.43
CA ARG A 9 -3.48 18.66 22.65
C ARG A 9 -2.72 19.62 21.74
N GLN A 10 -1.62 20.17 22.26
CA GLN A 10 -0.73 21.01 21.48
C GLN A 10 -0.18 20.20 20.28
N LYS A 11 -0.11 20.84 19.11
CA LYS A 11 0.49 20.22 17.91
C LYS A 11 1.94 19.83 18.19
N ILE A 12 2.37 18.68 17.70
CA ILE A 12 3.76 18.21 17.78
C ILE A 12 4.66 19.15 16.98
N SER A 13 5.71 19.68 17.63
CA SER A 13 6.69 20.57 17.02
C SER A 13 7.67 19.76 16.16
N VAL A 14 7.65 19.96 14.83
CA VAL A 14 8.43 19.19 13.86
C VAL A 14 9.49 20.07 13.21
N GLY A 15 10.74 19.58 13.16
CA GLY A 15 11.80 20.06 12.27
C GLY A 15 11.86 19.21 11.01
N LEU A 16 12.11 19.81 9.85
CA LEU A 16 12.34 19.07 8.60
C LEU A 16 13.81 19.12 8.25
N LEU A 17 14.46 17.97 8.03
CA LEU A 17 15.80 17.88 7.47
C LEU A 17 15.70 17.61 5.97
N LEU A 18 16.08 18.58 5.14
CA LEU A 18 16.03 18.55 3.68
C LEU A 18 17.43 18.73 3.08
N ASP A 19 17.68 18.22 1.88
CA ASP A 19 18.91 18.53 1.15
C ASP A 19 18.85 19.91 0.48
N SER A 20 17.69 20.28 -0.07
CA SER A 20 17.40 21.58 -0.68
C SER A 20 15.89 21.85 -0.68
N PHE A 21 15.45 23.01 -1.16
CA PHE A 21 14.03 23.29 -1.39
C PHE A 21 13.48 22.64 -2.67
N GLU A 22 14.33 22.17 -3.57
CA GLU A 22 13.93 21.34 -4.71
C GLU A 22 13.90 19.87 -4.29
N ILE A 23 12.72 19.33 -4.05
CA ILE A 23 12.49 17.99 -3.52
C ILE A 23 11.61 17.14 -4.46
N PRO A 24 11.69 15.81 -4.38
CA PRO A 24 10.76 14.92 -5.11
C PRO A 24 9.30 15.17 -4.76
N ALA A 25 8.39 14.99 -5.73
CA ALA A 25 6.96 15.24 -5.57
C ALA A 25 6.33 14.49 -4.39
N TRP A 26 6.75 13.25 -4.10
CA TRP A 26 6.24 12.51 -2.95
C TRP A 26 6.60 13.18 -1.62
N GLN A 27 7.78 13.80 -1.50
CA GLN A 27 8.17 14.57 -0.30
C GLN A 27 7.40 15.90 -0.21
N TYR A 28 7.18 16.56 -1.35
CA TYR A 28 6.35 17.74 -1.42
C TYR A 28 4.94 17.47 -0.86
N HIS A 29 4.30 16.40 -1.33
CA HIS A 29 2.98 16.03 -0.83
C HIS A 29 2.99 15.56 0.64
N LEU A 30 4.08 14.95 1.13
CA LEU A 30 4.23 14.64 2.55
C LEU A 30 4.23 15.93 3.39
N ILE A 31 4.99 16.94 2.97
CA ILE A 31 5.06 18.24 3.66
C ILE A 31 3.70 18.95 3.61
N GLU A 32 3.03 18.94 2.47
CA GLU A 32 1.67 19.46 2.31
C GLU A 32 0.69 18.82 3.29
N GLN A 33 0.73 17.49 3.44
CA GLN A 33 -0.08 16.75 4.42
C GLN A 33 0.24 17.16 5.86
N LEU A 34 1.51 17.38 6.20
CA LEU A 34 1.89 17.81 7.54
C LEU A 34 1.40 19.23 7.84
N LEU A 35 1.52 20.15 6.90
CA LEU A 35 1.04 21.53 7.05
C LEU A 35 -0.48 21.60 7.24
N ALA A 36 -1.23 20.75 6.50
CA ALA A 36 -2.69 20.67 6.61
C ALA A 36 -3.15 19.94 7.88
N SER A 37 -2.26 19.27 8.63
CA SER A 37 -2.65 18.40 9.74
C SER A 37 -3.02 19.20 11.00
N PRO A 38 -3.97 18.70 11.83
CA PRO A 38 -4.29 19.30 13.12
C PRO A 38 -3.32 18.87 14.24
N TYR A 39 -2.43 17.89 14.00
CA TYR A 39 -1.59 17.25 15.02
C TYR A 39 -0.11 17.61 14.95
N ALA A 40 0.36 18.24 13.86
CA ALA A 40 1.77 18.63 13.70
C ALA A 40 1.91 20.10 13.31
N SER A 41 3.06 20.69 13.65
CA SER A 41 3.44 22.04 13.26
C SER A 41 4.92 22.08 12.89
N ILE A 42 5.22 22.39 11.62
CA ILE A 42 6.59 22.55 11.15
C ILE A 42 7.14 23.89 11.72
N LYS A 43 8.24 23.82 12.45
CA LYS A 43 8.84 24.96 13.15
C LYS A 43 10.10 25.48 12.46
N VAL A 44 10.87 24.61 11.86
CA VAL A 44 12.14 24.96 11.21
C VAL A 44 12.48 23.97 10.12
N VAL A 45 13.11 24.44 9.06
CA VAL A 45 13.75 23.62 8.01
C VAL A 45 15.25 23.60 8.27
N ILE A 46 15.83 22.41 8.37
CA ILE A 46 17.26 22.18 8.52
C ILE A 46 17.78 21.75 7.16
N LEU A 47 18.65 22.54 6.53
CA LEU A 47 19.21 22.25 5.21
C LEU A 47 20.58 21.59 5.34
N SER A 48 20.73 20.38 4.79
CA SER A 48 21.98 19.59 4.88
C SER A 48 23.09 20.15 3.98
N ASP A 49 22.75 20.92 2.94
CA ASP A 49 23.73 21.52 2.04
C ASP A 49 23.13 22.79 1.37
N PRO A 50 23.17 23.94 2.08
CA PRO A 50 22.59 25.18 1.59
C PRO A 50 23.31 25.76 0.34
N GLU A 51 24.58 25.35 0.07
CA GLU A 51 25.35 25.82 -1.10
C GLU A 51 25.16 24.93 -2.33
N SER A 52 24.53 23.76 -2.20
CA SER A 52 24.29 22.85 -3.32
C SER A 52 23.07 23.23 -4.19
N VAL A 53 22.44 24.38 -3.92
CA VAL A 53 21.38 24.94 -4.77
C VAL A 53 21.92 25.09 -6.20
N GLY A 54 21.57 24.14 -7.07
CA GLY A 54 22.00 24.11 -8.48
C GLY A 54 23.27 23.31 -8.79
N LYS A 55 24.04 22.83 -7.79
CA LYS A 55 25.19 21.93 -8.01
C LYS A 55 24.83 20.53 -7.56
N ARG A 56 24.16 19.75 -8.40
CA ARG A 56 24.05 18.31 -8.21
C ARG A 56 25.45 17.68 -8.24
N ALA A 57 26.09 17.50 -7.10
CA ALA A 57 27.20 16.57 -6.97
C ALA A 57 26.66 15.14 -7.07
N THR A 58 26.10 14.80 -8.21
CA THR A 58 25.72 13.42 -8.51
C THR A 58 27.01 12.67 -8.79
N GLU A 59 27.43 11.78 -7.88
CA GLU A 59 28.32 10.71 -8.32
C GLU A 59 27.68 10.08 -9.57
N PRO A 60 28.44 9.94 -10.67
CA PRO A 60 27.87 9.46 -11.91
C PRO A 60 27.28 8.08 -11.71
N CYS A 61 25.96 7.97 -11.76
CA CYS A 61 25.27 6.68 -11.80
C CYS A 61 25.87 5.80 -12.90
N PRO A 62 26.08 4.51 -12.66
CA PRO A 62 26.62 3.59 -13.67
C PRO A 62 25.87 3.69 -14.99
N PHE A 63 26.61 3.65 -16.09
CA PHE A 63 26.06 3.79 -17.44
C PHE A 63 24.92 2.78 -17.73
N LEU A 64 25.10 1.52 -17.33
CA LEU A 64 24.07 0.48 -17.50
C LEU A 64 22.80 0.80 -16.73
N TYR A 65 22.89 1.36 -15.52
CA TYR A 65 21.71 1.77 -14.76
C TYR A 65 20.97 2.90 -15.45
N ARG A 66 21.67 3.91 -15.98
CA ARG A 66 21.05 5.04 -16.71
C ARG A 66 20.31 4.58 -17.97
N ILE A 67 20.87 3.65 -18.73
CA ILE A 67 20.22 3.05 -19.91
C ILE A 67 18.96 2.32 -19.48
N PHE A 68 19.08 1.45 -18.47
CA PHE A 68 17.95 0.69 -17.93
C PHE A 68 16.83 1.63 -17.48
N GLU A 69 17.12 2.62 -16.66
CA GLU A 69 16.13 3.57 -16.13
C GLU A 69 15.45 4.37 -17.25
N ARG A 70 16.21 4.87 -18.24
CA ARG A 70 15.66 5.58 -19.39
C ARG A 70 14.69 4.72 -20.19
N HIS A 71 15.04 3.45 -20.41
CA HIS A 71 14.17 2.51 -21.11
C HIS A 71 12.92 2.19 -20.30
N ASP A 72 13.07 1.95 -19.00
CA ASP A 72 11.98 1.59 -18.10
C ASP A 72 10.97 2.73 -17.89
N LYS A 73 11.45 3.98 -17.75
CA LYS A 73 10.59 5.18 -17.66
C LYS A 73 9.65 5.33 -18.88
N ARG A 74 10.09 4.92 -20.07
CA ARG A 74 9.24 4.95 -21.29
C ARG A 74 8.07 3.95 -21.23
N GLN A 75 8.13 2.95 -20.38
CA GLN A 75 7.08 1.94 -20.20
C GLN A 75 6.07 2.33 -19.10
N ARG A 76 6.31 3.42 -18.37
CA ARG A 76 5.37 3.97 -17.40
C ARG A 76 4.14 4.47 -18.14
N ARG A 77 2.95 3.90 -17.84
CA ARG A 77 1.72 4.23 -18.57
C ARG A 77 0.63 4.89 -17.72
N THR A 78 0.64 4.72 -16.38
CA THR A 78 -0.53 5.07 -15.56
C THR A 78 -0.22 5.73 -14.22
N THR A 79 1.02 5.71 -13.73
CA THR A 79 1.39 6.29 -12.42
C THR A 79 2.09 7.63 -12.58
N ALA A 80 1.72 8.60 -11.75
CA ALA A 80 2.44 9.85 -11.67
C ALA A 80 3.89 9.60 -11.20
N ASP A 81 4.85 10.32 -11.77
CA ASP A 81 6.26 10.24 -11.37
C ASP A 81 6.46 10.83 -9.97
N ALA A 82 6.67 9.98 -8.99
CA ALA A 82 6.91 10.40 -7.60
C ALA A 82 8.23 11.15 -7.41
N CYS A 83 9.15 11.04 -8.37
CA CYS A 83 10.49 11.63 -8.31
C CYS A 83 10.65 12.91 -9.15
N VAL A 84 9.59 13.44 -9.74
CA VAL A 84 9.64 14.79 -10.34
C VAL A 84 9.92 15.79 -9.23
N HIS A 85 10.90 16.68 -9.47
CA HIS A 85 11.25 17.69 -8.47
C HIS A 85 10.25 18.84 -8.51
N ALA A 86 9.94 19.34 -7.32
CA ALA A 86 9.08 20.49 -7.09
C ALA A 86 9.73 21.40 -6.04
N ASP A 87 9.56 22.70 -6.22
CA ASP A 87 10.02 23.70 -5.25
C ASP A 87 9.01 23.81 -4.11
N VAL A 88 9.47 23.54 -2.89
CA VAL A 88 8.67 23.58 -1.66
C VAL A 88 8.76 24.90 -0.91
N SER A 89 9.60 25.84 -1.37
CA SER A 89 9.82 27.12 -0.71
C SER A 89 8.52 27.93 -0.51
N GLY A 90 7.63 27.86 -1.50
CA GLY A 90 6.31 28.50 -1.43
C GLY A 90 5.41 27.95 -0.31
N LEU A 91 5.43 26.63 -0.07
CA LEU A 91 4.66 25.98 1.02
C LEU A 91 5.25 26.31 2.41
N LEU A 92 6.57 26.49 2.48
CA LEU A 92 7.30 26.73 3.73
C LEU A 92 7.54 28.22 3.99
N LYS A 93 6.83 29.10 3.27
CA LYS A 93 6.92 30.54 3.48
C LYS A 93 6.54 30.89 4.93
N GLY A 94 7.48 31.60 5.63
CA GLY A 94 7.32 31.95 7.05
C GLY A 94 7.82 30.87 8.03
N VAL A 95 8.38 29.76 7.54
CA VAL A 95 9.14 28.81 8.35
C VAL A 95 10.63 29.14 8.22
N ASP A 96 11.31 29.30 9.35
CA ASP A 96 12.74 29.60 9.38
C ASP A 96 13.57 28.45 8.78
N SER A 97 14.74 28.77 8.21
CA SER A 97 15.67 27.79 7.70
C SER A 97 17.07 27.96 8.32
N ILE A 98 17.69 26.83 8.70
CA ILE A 98 19.03 26.77 9.26
C ILE A 98 19.88 25.83 8.39
N GLY A 99 21.00 26.32 7.87
CA GLY A 99 21.96 25.51 7.11
C GLY A 99 22.89 24.72 8.01
N LEU A 100 23.12 23.45 7.67
CA LEU A 100 24.20 22.65 8.25
C LEU A 100 25.49 22.81 7.45
N PRO A 101 26.66 22.57 8.05
CA PRO A 101 27.93 22.55 7.33
C PRO A 101 27.92 21.48 6.23
N PRO A 102 28.43 21.79 5.00
CA PRO A 102 28.31 20.89 3.83
C PRO A 102 29.13 19.61 3.94
N ASP A 103 30.15 19.59 4.74
CA ASP A 103 31.12 18.49 4.88
C ASP A 103 30.79 17.48 6.01
N GLY A 104 29.67 17.69 6.71
CA GLY A 104 29.30 16.87 7.84
C GLY A 104 30.18 17.06 9.08
N SER A 105 30.97 18.17 9.13
CA SER A 105 31.73 18.59 10.28
C SER A 105 30.84 18.75 11.52
N GLU A 106 31.45 18.74 12.72
CA GLU A 106 30.73 18.95 13.96
C GLU A 106 29.91 20.23 13.91
N LEU A 107 28.64 20.14 14.33
CA LEU A 107 27.75 21.29 14.43
C LEU A 107 28.32 22.27 15.47
N GLY A 108 28.56 23.50 15.03
CA GLY A 108 29.03 24.55 15.92
C GLY A 108 28.02 24.88 17.04
N PRO A 109 28.48 25.39 18.19
CA PRO A 109 27.63 25.72 19.33
C PRO A 109 26.48 26.67 19.00
N LEU A 110 26.67 27.57 18.04
CA LEU A 110 25.65 28.54 17.59
C LEU A 110 24.51 27.79 16.86
N THR A 111 24.84 26.93 15.91
CA THR A 111 23.83 26.15 15.14
C THR A 111 23.02 25.24 16.09
N LEU A 112 23.69 24.61 17.08
CA LEU A 112 23.02 23.79 18.08
C LEU A 112 22.05 24.61 18.94
N ARG A 113 22.48 25.82 19.39
CA ARG A 113 21.64 26.74 20.15
C ARG A 113 20.42 27.18 19.33
N ASP A 114 20.65 27.53 18.06
CA ASP A 114 19.60 28.04 17.18
C ASP A 114 18.54 26.97 16.88
N ILE A 115 18.95 25.73 16.58
CA ILE A 115 18.01 24.62 16.43
C ILE A 115 17.31 24.30 17.75
N GLY A 116 18.04 24.28 18.88
CA GLY A 116 17.51 24.00 20.21
C GLY A 116 16.44 24.98 20.67
N ALA A 117 16.50 26.25 20.20
CA ALA A 117 15.53 27.30 20.53
C ALA A 117 14.09 26.94 20.08
N TYR A 118 13.92 26.12 19.03
CA TYR A 118 12.60 25.67 18.54
C TYR A 118 11.95 24.60 19.40
N LYS A 119 12.65 24.00 20.36
CA LYS A 119 12.14 22.94 21.26
C LYS A 119 11.42 21.85 20.49
N LEU A 120 12.10 21.30 19.49
CA LEU A 120 11.53 20.30 18.59
C LEU A 120 11.15 19.03 19.33
N GLU A 121 9.99 18.47 18.99
CA GLU A 121 9.59 17.16 19.50
C GLU A 121 10.04 16.03 18.56
N ALA A 122 10.03 16.24 17.23
CA ALA A 122 10.53 15.28 16.24
C ALA A 122 11.29 16.02 15.13
N ILE A 123 12.31 15.38 14.56
CA ILE A 123 12.95 15.83 13.32
C ILE A 123 12.68 14.80 12.25
N VAL A 124 11.99 15.17 11.18
CA VAL A 124 11.71 14.31 10.02
C VAL A 124 12.78 14.52 8.97
N ALA A 125 13.60 13.52 8.76
CA ALA A 125 14.68 13.55 7.78
C ALA A 125 14.22 13.00 6.43
N LEU A 126 14.02 13.87 5.47
CA LEU A 126 13.73 13.60 4.07
C LEU A 126 14.97 13.74 3.18
N GLY A 127 15.97 14.49 3.63
CA GLY A 127 17.30 14.60 3.06
C GLY A 127 18.30 13.60 3.64
N ARG A 128 19.60 13.83 3.35
CA ARG A 128 20.69 12.99 3.88
C ARG A 128 20.76 13.03 5.40
N LEU A 129 21.02 11.88 6.02
CA LEU A 129 21.25 11.79 7.47
C LEU A 129 22.65 12.27 7.80
N GLN A 130 22.77 13.57 8.09
CA GLN A 130 24.00 14.19 8.60
C GLN A 130 23.83 14.54 10.08
N ALA A 131 24.90 14.46 10.86
CA ALA A 131 24.94 14.81 12.27
C ALA A 131 23.77 14.22 13.10
N VAL A 132 23.30 13.02 12.75
CA VAL A 132 22.08 12.42 13.32
C VAL A 132 22.17 12.25 14.83
N ASP A 133 23.32 11.83 15.36
CA ASP A 133 23.50 11.60 16.80
C ASP A 133 23.37 12.89 17.62
N VAL A 134 23.75 14.01 17.01
CA VAL A 134 23.61 15.33 17.62
C VAL A 134 22.16 15.82 17.49
N LEU A 135 21.55 15.70 16.30
CA LEU A 135 20.17 16.08 16.06
C LEU A 135 19.18 15.29 16.92
N CYS A 136 19.48 14.01 17.20
CA CYS A 136 18.66 13.20 18.12
C CYS A 136 18.58 13.79 19.53
N ARG A 137 19.61 14.51 19.98
CA ARG A 137 19.61 15.19 21.32
C ARG A 137 18.78 16.46 21.33
N LEU A 138 18.49 17.04 20.17
CA LEU A 138 17.74 18.30 20.02
C LEU A 138 16.24 18.07 19.85
N ALA A 139 15.82 16.83 19.65
CA ALA A 139 14.39 16.48 19.48
C ALA A 139 13.95 15.45 20.51
N LYS A 140 12.84 15.74 21.22
CA LYS A 140 12.28 14.88 22.27
C LYS A 140 12.04 13.44 21.84
N TYR A 141 11.57 13.22 20.62
CA TYR A 141 11.28 11.92 20.02
C TYR A 141 12.31 11.52 18.96
N GLY A 142 13.45 12.22 18.92
CA GLY A 142 14.58 11.91 18.05
C GLY A 142 14.38 12.27 16.57
N VAL A 143 15.18 11.61 15.72
CA VAL A 143 15.18 11.79 14.26
C VAL A 143 14.44 10.63 13.59
N TRP A 144 13.52 10.95 12.71
CA TRP A 144 12.65 10.02 11.99
C TRP A 144 13.05 9.97 10.53
N PHE A 145 13.28 8.80 10.01
CA PHE A 145 13.67 8.63 8.61
C PHE A 145 13.04 7.39 8.00
N LEU A 146 12.84 7.46 6.69
CA LEU A 146 12.30 6.35 5.91
C LEU A 146 13.45 5.44 5.45
N SER A 147 13.22 4.13 5.51
CA SER A 147 14.21 3.09 5.18
C SER A 147 13.58 1.97 4.35
N ASP A 148 14.38 1.38 3.47
CA ASP A 148 14.10 0.09 2.81
C ASP A 148 15.13 -0.96 3.25
N ASP A 149 15.14 -2.13 2.60
CA ASP A 149 16.14 -3.18 2.87
C ASP A 149 17.58 -2.76 2.48
N ALA A 150 17.74 -1.72 1.65
CA ALA A 150 19.02 -1.19 1.22
C ALA A 150 19.51 0.00 2.07
N GLY A 151 18.67 0.53 2.97
CA GLY A 151 18.98 1.65 3.85
C GLY A 151 18.01 2.83 3.71
N GLN A 152 18.49 4.06 3.93
CA GLN A 152 17.65 5.25 3.89
C GLN A 152 17.09 5.53 2.48
N LEU A 153 15.77 5.80 2.38
CA LEU A 153 15.07 6.07 1.10
C LEU A 153 15.49 7.37 0.40
N SER A 154 15.93 8.37 1.14
CA SER A 154 16.33 9.67 0.62
C SER A 154 17.74 9.72 0.01
N SER A 155 18.47 8.59 0.05
CA SER A 155 19.84 8.55 -0.45
C SER A 155 19.86 8.59 -1.98
N GLU A 156 20.34 9.70 -2.54
CA GLU A 156 20.56 9.87 -3.99
C GLU A 156 21.65 8.95 -4.58
N ARG A 157 22.39 8.23 -3.72
CA ARG A 157 23.52 7.41 -4.10
C ARG A 157 23.10 5.95 -4.31
N GLY A 158 22.84 5.59 -5.54
CA GLY A 158 22.58 4.19 -5.93
C GLY A 158 21.25 3.99 -6.64
N PRO A 159 20.88 2.74 -6.94
CA PRO A 159 19.60 2.43 -7.53
C PRO A 159 18.47 2.83 -6.57
N SER A 160 17.45 3.47 -7.14
CA SER A 160 16.27 3.84 -6.37
C SER A 160 15.53 2.60 -5.85
N ILE A 161 14.68 2.82 -4.85
CA ILE A 161 13.89 1.77 -4.19
C ILE A 161 13.21 0.84 -5.19
N GLY A 162 13.22 -0.46 -4.90
CA GLY A 162 12.58 -1.48 -5.72
C GLY A 162 13.42 -1.98 -6.90
N PHE A 163 14.59 -1.38 -7.19
CA PHE A 163 15.42 -1.81 -8.32
C PHE A 163 15.91 -3.26 -8.18
N TRP A 164 16.51 -3.58 -7.05
CA TRP A 164 17.04 -4.92 -6.81
C TRP A 164 15.95 -5.97 -6.68
N GLU A 165 14.79 -5.56 -6.16
CA GLU A 165 13.63 -6.42 -6.04
C GLU A 165 13.04 -6.76 -7.42
N VAL A 166 12.93 -5.78 -8.32
CA VAL A 166 12.47 -5.99 -9.69
C VAL A 166 13.46 -6.84 -10.49
N VAL A 167 14.76 -6.47 -10.49
CA VAL A 167 15.80 -7.19 -11.21
C VAL A 167 15.99 -8.60 -10.66
N GLY A 168 15.94 -8.74 -9.33
CA GLY A 168 16.02 -10.04 -8.63
C GLY A 168 14.71 -10.83 -8.62
N ARG A 169 13.62 -10.28 -9.17
CA ARG A 169 12.29 -10.93 -9.22
C ARG A 169 11.77 -11.32 -7.84
N ARG A 170 11.98 -10.46 -6.84
CA ARG A 170 11.48 -10.65 -5.47
C ARG A 170 9.97 -10.51 -5.45
N ALA A 171 9.32 -10.95 -4.36
CA ALA A 171 7.85 -10.89 -4.24
C ALA A 171 7.33 -9.51 -3.86
N HIS A 172 8.08 -8.77 -3.05
CA HIS A 172 7.66 -7.51 -2.45
C HIS A 172 8.86 -6.61 -2.13
N VAL A 173 8.59 -5.32 -1.92
CA VAL A 173 9.50 -4.32 -1.37
C VAL A 173 9.07 -4.05 0.06
N ARG A 174 10.02 -4.08 0.99
CA ARG A 174 9.83 -3.64 2.37
C ARG A 174 10.17 -2.17 2.50
N SER A 175 9.43 -1.43 3.34
CA SER A 175 9.80 -0.11 3.83
C SER A 175 9.38 0.09 5.27
N ALA A 176 10.10 0.95 5.97
CA ALA A 176 9.84 1.27 7.34
C ALA A 176 10.07 2.76 7.62
N LEU A 177 9.33 3.30 8.57
CA LEU A 177 9.66 4.54 9.26
C LEU A 177 10.44 4.17 10.52
N ILE A 178 11.65 4.68 10.61
CA ILE A 178 12.58 4.44 11.70
C ILE A 178 12.64 5.68 12.59
N ILE A 179 12.65 5.48 13.90
CA ILE A 179 12.90 6.51 14.90
C ILE A 179 14.23 6.20 15.58
N ARG A 180 15.18 7.13 15.48
CA ARG A 180 16.46 7.10 16.21
C ARG A 180 16.41 8.10 17.33
N GLN A 181 16.68 7.64 18.56
CA GLN A 181 16.71 8.46 19.76
C GLN A 181 18.12 8.53 20.35
N ALA A 182 18.44 9.64 20.99
CA ALA A 182 19.72 9.80 21.69
C ALA A 182 19.85 8.77 22.83
N GLY A 183 20.99 8.07 22.88
CA GLY A 183 21.29 7.10 23.94
C GLY A 183 20.50 5.78 23.83
N ALA A 184 19.56 5.64 22.92
CA ALA A 184 18.95 4.36 22.61
C ALA A 184 19.92 3.54 21.77
N GLY A 185 20.37 2.39 22.27
CA GLY A 185 21.35 1.55 21.58
C GLY A 185 20.88 0.95 20.26
N MET A 186 19.60 1.13 19.90
CA MET A 186 18.97 0.59 18.69
C MET A 186 17.89 1.53 18.13
N ASP A 187 17.76 1.52 16.81
CA ASP A 187 16.71 2.20 16.07
C ASP A 187 15.35 1.51 16.26
N MET A 188 14.29 2.30 16.46
CA MET A 188 12.93 1.80 16.66
C MET A 188 12.16 1.82 15.33
N VAL A 189 11.53 0.71 14.97
CA VAL A 189 10.63 0.63 13.81
C VAL A 189 9.25 1.16 14.22
N ALA A 190 8.90 2.37 13.78
CA ALA A 190 7.63 3.01 14.10
C ALA A 190 6.48 2.60 13.19
N TYR A 191 6.80 2.28 11.95
CA TYR A 191 5.85 1.77 10.95
C TYR A 191 6.57 0.88 9.97
N GLU A 192 5.97 -0.25 9.62
CA GLU A 192 6.51 -1.18 8.64
C GLU A 192 5.45 -1.53 7.61
N SER A 193 5.87 -1.69 6.35
CA SER A 193 4.98 -2.00 5.25
C SER A 193 5.66 -2.82 4.17
N TYR A 194 4.86 -3.65 3.48
CA TYR A 194 5.29 -4.43 2.33
C TYR A 194 4.44 -4.08 1.11
N SER A 195 5.10 -3.73 0.01
CA SER A 195 4.46 -3.33 -1.25
C SER A 195 4.67 -4.37 -2.34
N GLY A 196 3.70 -4.47 -3.25
CA GLY A 196 3.79 -5.31 -4.43
C GLY A 196 4.81 -4.80 -5.44
N ILE A 197 5.30 -5.71 -6.30
CA ILE A 197 6.28 -5.41 -7.34
C ILE A 197 5.66 -5.57 -8.72
N HIS A 198 5.90 -4.60 -9.59
CA HIS A 198 5.69 -4.73 -11.03
C HIS A 198 6.95 -5.31 -11.67
N HIS A 199 7.01 -6.61 -11.84
CA HIS A 199 8.20 -7.32 -12.30
C HIS A 199 8.74 -6.83 -13.66
N THR A 200 7.93 -6.14 -14.45
CA THR A 200 8.32 -5.62 -15.77
C THR A 200 8.63 -4.14 -15.78
N SER A 201 8.41 -3.42 -14.66
CA SER A 201 8.69 -1.98 -14.56
C SER A 201 9.15 -1.58 -13.16
N HIS A 202 10.42 -1.19 -13.06
CA HIS A 202 10.99 -0.60 -11.86
C HIS A 202 10.38 0.77 -11.56
N ALA A 203 10.24 1.63 -12.58
CA ALA A 203 9.69 2.97 -12.41
C ALA A 203 8.28 2.92 -11.78
N ARG A 204 7.42 2.03 -12.26
CA ARG A 204 6.09 1.83 -11.69
C ARG A 204 6.14 1.30 -10.25
N THR A 205 7.00 0.31 -9.98
CA THR A 205 7.19 -0.22 -8.62
C THR A 205 7.63 0.87 -7.67
N ARG A 206 8.63 1.66 -8.06
CA ARG A 206 9.15 2.79 -7.27
C ARG A 206 8.05 3.81 -6.97
N ASP A 207 7.34 4.24 -8.02
CA ASP A 207 6.37 5.33 -7.88
C ASP A 207 5.17 4.92 -7.02
N GLU A 208 4.55 3.77 -7.28
CA GLU A 208 3.45 3.26 -6.45
C GLU A 208 3.86 3.14 -4.97
N HIS A 209 5.11 2.73 -4.74
CA HIS A 209 5.66 2.59 -3.41
C HIS A 209 5.87 3.95 -2.72
N LEU A 210 6.51 4.93 -3.39
CA LEU A 210 6.75 6.26 -2.83
C LEU A 210 5.44 7.01 -2.56
N TRP A 211 4.43 6.88 -3.42
CA TRP A 211 3.09 7.43 -3.20
C TRP A 211 2.35 6.82 -2.00
N LYS A 212 2.75 5.65 -1.52
CA LYS A 212 2.28 5.07 -0.26
C LYS A 212 3.10 5.54 0.94
N VAL A 213 4.42 5.53 0.82
CA VAL A 213 5.37 5.82 1.91
C VAL A 213 5.19 7.23 2.48
N LEU A 214 4.75 8.20 1.67
CA LEU A 214 4.53 9.58 2.11
C LEU A 214 3.54 9.68 3.31
N PHE A 215 2.67 8.68 3.49
CA PHE A 215 1.69 8.67 4.58
C PHE A 215 2.24 8.09 5.91
N PHE A 216 3.44 7.50 5.93
CA PHE A 216 3.96 6.86 7.15
C PHE A 216 4.21 7.88 8.25
N VAL A 217 4.89 8.99 7.94
CA VAL A 217 5.15 10.06 8.91
C VAL A 217 3.86 10.69 9.43
N PRO A 218 2.91 11.13 8.61
CA PRO A 218 1.62 11.63 9.05
C PRO A 218 0.85 10.66 9.96
N ARG A 219 0.84 9.37 9.64
CA ARG A 219 0.15 8.33 10.44
C ARG A 219 0.76 8.17 11.82
N VAL A 220 2.08 8.11 11.90
CA VAL A 220 2.79 7.93 13.17
C VAL A 220 2.71 9.19 14.01
N LEU A 221 2.83 10.40 13.43
CA LEU A 221 2.63 11.65 14.15
C LEU A 221 1.22 11.80 14.71
N ARG A 222 0.19 11.41 13.91
CA ARG A 222 -1.19 11.40 14.41
C ARG A 222 -1.35 10.47 15.61
N ARG A 223 -0.83 9.25 15.53
CA ARG A 223 -0.86 8.29 16.64
C ARG A 223 -0.12 8.80 17.87
N LEU A 224 1.05 9.39 17.68
CA LEU A 224 1.80 9.99 18.77
C LEU A 224 1.04 11.17 19.42
N HIS A 225 0.33 11.97 18.61
CA HIS A 225 -0.51 13.04 19.12
C HIS A 225 -1.73 12.53 19.91
N GLU A 226 -2.37 11.45 19.42
CA GLU A 226 -3.57 10.86 20.06
C GLU A 226 -3.23 10.05 21.32
N ASP A 227 -2.21 9.20 21.27
CA ASP A 227 -1.89 8.22 22.31
C ASP A 227 -0.69 8.65 23.20
N GLY A 228 0.09 9.66 22.78
CA GLY A 228 1.25 10.16 23.51
C GLY A 228 2.37 9.12 23.66
N MET A 229 3.08 9.18 24.80
CA MET A 229 4.21 8.28 25.10
C MET A 229 3.82 6.81 25.14
N GLN A 230 2.56 6.49 25.46
CA GLN A 230 2.09 5.10 25.47
C GLN A 230 2.26 4.41 24.12
N PHE A 231 2.04 5.15 23.02
CA PHE A 231 2.29 4.65 21.68
C PHE A 231 3.77 4.24 21.47
N LEU A 232 4.71 5.10 21.86
CA LEU A 232 6.15 4.80 21.73
C LEU A 232 6.60 3.64 22.63
N HIS A 233 6.08 3.57 23.86
CA HIS A 233 6.36 2.43 24.75
C HIS A 233 5.82 1.12 24.16
N GLY A 234 4.63 1.14 23.57
CA GLY A 234 4.06 -0.02 22.86
C GLY A 234 4.92 -0.46 21.68
N LEU A 235 5.46 0.49 20.90
CA LEU A 235 6.39 0.20 19.82
C LEU A 235 7.69 -0.44 20.35
N ALA A 236 8.27 0.10 21.40
CA ALA A 236 9.49 -0.42 22.01
C ALA A 236 9.32 -1.85 22.54
N ALA A 237 8.18 -2.15 23.17
CA ALA A 237 7.84 -3.48 23.66
C ALA A 237 7.55 -4.50 22.55
N GLY A 238 6.92 -4.04 21.43
CA GLY A 238 6.56 -4.87 20.27
C GLY A 238 7.64 -4.99 19.21
N SER A 239 8.66 -4.15 19.26
CA SER A 239 9.75 -4.17 18.28
C SER A 239 10.53 -5.47 18.41
N ARG A 240 10.18 -6.46 17.57
CA ARG A 240 11.10 -7.55 17.27
C ARG A 240 12.29 -6.89 16.57
N HIS A 241 13.38 -6.77 17.29
CA HIS A 241 14.62 -6.12 16.87
C HIS A 241 15.21 -6.76 15.61
N THR A 242 14.73 -6.37 14.47
CA THR A 242 15.49 -6.41 13.27
C THR A 242 15.90 -4.98 12.96
N ALA A 243 16.95 -4.51 13.68
CA ALA A 243 17.75 -3.43 13.14
C ALA A 243 17.94 -3.72 11.65
N PRO A 244 17.72 -2.74 10.73
CA PRO A 244 18.23 -2.90 9.38
C PRO A 244 19.69 -3.33 9.58
N LYS A 245 20.08 -4.51 9.03
CA LYS A 245 21.49 -4.83 8.94
C LYS A 245 22.10 -3.57 8.37
N GLU A 246 22.88 -2.83 9.19
CA GLU A 246 23.69 -1.75 8.65
C GLU A 246 24.32 -2.35 7.42
N SER A 247 23.93 -1.81 6.26
CA SER A 247 24.54 -2.27 5.02
C SER A 247 26.00 -1.86 5.16
N THR A 248 26.79 -2.78 5.69
CA THR A 248 28.22 -2.66 5.87
C THR A 248 28.77 -2.07 4.58
N GLY A 249 29.06 -0.76 4.59
CA GLY A 249 29.60 0.04 3.52
C GLY A 249 28.81 -0.12 2.23
N LYS A 250 27.97 0.86 1.85
CA LYS A 250 27.29 0.87 0.54
C LYS A 250 28.31 0.59 -0.55
N LYS A 251 28.46 -0.69 -0.95
CA LYS A 251 29.42 -1.10 -1.99
C LYS A 251 29.07 -0.31 -3.24
N ARG A 252 29.99 0.57 -3.66
CA ARG A 252 29.84 1.43 -4.84
C ARG A 252 29.26 0.61 -5.99
N LEU A 253 28.14 1.06 -6.53
CA LEU A 253 27.51 0.42 -7.67
C LEU A 253 28.40 0.65 -8.90
N THR A 254 28.77 -0.43 -9.58
CA THR A 254 29.60 -0.38 -10.80
C THR A 254 28.89 -1.10 -11.95
N ASN A 255 29.24 -0.77 -13.19
CA ASN A 255 28.71 -1.47 -14.36
C ASN A 255 28.94 -2.99 -14.30
N GLY A 256 30.10 -3.43 -13.77
CA GLY A 256 30.41 -4.86 -13.63
C GLY A 256 29.44 -5.59 -12.69
N LYS A 257 29.05 -4.96 -11.56
CA LYS A 257 28.05 -5.54 -10.63
C LYS A 257 26.64 -5.59 -11.20
N LEU A 258 26.32 -4.69 -12.14
CA LEU A 258 25.02 -4.61 -12.78
C LEU A 258 24.87 -5.57 -13.97
N LEU A 259 25.95 -5.91 -14.65
CA LEU A 259 25.92 -6.63 -15.92
C LEU A 259 25.14 -7.94 -15.84
N LEU A 260 25.56 -8.86 -14.98
CA LEU A 260 24.92 -10.18 -14.85
C LEU A 260 23.45 -10.10 -14.37
N PRO A 261 23.10 -9.34 -13.31
CA PRO A 261 21.70 -9.18 -12.91
C PRO A 261 20.79 -8.61 -14.01
N LEU A 262 21.26 -7.58 -14.72
CA LEU A 262 20.49 -6.98 -15.82
C LEU A 262 20.36 -7.92 -17.01
N MET A 263 21.40 -8.64 -17.39
CA MET A 263 21.34 -9.65 -18.45
C MET A 263 20.34 -10.77 -18.09
N SER A 264 20.39 -11.29 -16.87
CA SER A 264 19.43 -12.29 -16.38
C SER A 264 17.99 -11.77 -16.42
N TYR A 265 17.80 -10.52 -16.01
CA TYR A 265 16.48 -9.86 -16.05
C TYR A 265 15.96 -9.67 -17.48
N LEU A 266 16.80 -9.17 -18.39
CA LEU A 266 16.45 -8.97 -19.78
C LEU A 266 16.13 -10.30 -20.49
N PHE A 267 16.91 -11.34 -20.23
CA PHE A 267 16.64 -12.69 -20.76
C PHE A 267 15.31 -13.22 -20.24
N TRP A 268 15.03 -13.10 -18.96
CA TRP A 268 13.73 -13.47 -18.38
C TRP A 268 12.57 -12.65 -19.02
N ARG A 269 12.75 -11.35 -19.24
CA ARG A 269 11.73 -10.52 -19.93
C ARG A 269 11.47 -10.99 -21.35
N LEU A 270 12.51 -11.38 -22.07
CA LEU A 270 12.38 -11.95 -23.40
C LEU A 270 11.58 -13.26 -23.36
N GLN A 271 11.93 -14.17 -22.45
CA GLN A 271 11.19 -15.41 -22.23
C GLN A 271 9.72 -15.13 -21.89
N LEU A 272 9.44 -14.17 -21.00
CA LEU A 272 8.07 -13.78 -20.66
C LEU A 272 7.30 -13.26 -21.88
N LYS A 273 7.94 -12.44 -22.72
CA LYS A 273 7.35 -11.93 -23.96
C LYS A 273 7.03 -13.05 -24.96
N LEU A 274 7.93 -14.03 -25.09
CA LEU A 274 7.72 -15.20 -25.94
C LEU A 274 6.58 -16.09 -25.40
N ARG A 275 6.59 -16.36 -24.08
CA ARG A 275 5.50 -17.12 -23.44
C ARG A 275 4.13 -16.49 -23.65
N ARG A 276 4.02 -15.17 -23.49
CA ARG A 276 2.75 -14.43 -23.72
C ARG A 276 2.26 -14.48 -25.16
N LYS A 277 3.14 -14.74 -26.14
CA LYS A 277 2.74 -14.99 -27.54
C LYS A 277 2.27 -16.41 -27.77
N LEU A 278 2.79 -17.39 -27.03
CA LEU A 278 2.51 -18.82 -27.20
C LEU A 278 1.40 -19.31 -26.26
N TYR A 279 1.22 -18.68 -25.10
CA TYR A 279 0.30 -19.12 -24.07
C TYR A 279 -0.57 -17.94 -23.62
N ILE A 280 -1.85 -18.23 -23.44
CA ILE A 280 -2.81 -17.30 -22.83
C ILE A 280 -2.91 -17.65 -21.34
N GLU A 281 -2.59 -16.69 -20.47
CA GLU A 281 -2.85 -16.82 -19.02
C GLU A 281 -4.35 -16.59 -18.79
N ARG A 282 -5.02 -17.55 -18.19
CA ARG A 282 -6.45 -17.47 -17.87
C ARG A 282 -6.71 -17.76 -16.41
N TRP A 283 -7.60 -17.01 -15.83
CA TRP A 283 -8.21 -17.31 -14.55
C TRP A 283 -9.26 -18.39 -14.75
N ILE A 284 -9.28 -19.37 -13.85
CA ILE A 284 -10.21 -20.48 -13.81
C ILE A 284 -10.73 -20.63 -12.39
N LEU A 285 -11.93 -21.19 -12.24
CA LEU A 285 -12.43 -21.59 -10.93
C LEU A 285 -12.04 -23.04 -10.63
N MET A 286 -11.87 -23.33 -9.37
CA MET A 286 -11.65 -24.69 -8.89
C MET A 286 -12.55 -24.93 -7.68
N PHE A 287 -13.12 -26.13 -7.56
CA PHE A 287 -13.98 -26.49 -6.44
C PHE A 287 -13.70 -27.91 -5.93
N SER A 288 -14.06 -28.17 -4.67
CA SER A 288 -14.04 -29.49 -4.06
C SER A 288 -15.38 -29.75 -3.36
N LEU A 289 -15.99 -30.91 -3.62
CA LEU A 289 -17.19 -31.37 -2.92
C LEU A 289 -16.85 -32.15 -1.65
N ALA A 290 -15.61 -32.59 -1.49
CA ALA A 290 -15.14 -33.40 -0.36
C ALA A 290 -14.81 -32.56 0.91
N GLY A 291 -15.31 -31.32 1.01
CA GLY A 291 -14.99 -30.43 2.10
C GLY A 291 -13.67 -29.66 1.88
N ARG A 292 -13.14 -29.07 2.96
CA ARG A 292 -11.93 -28.25 2.88
C ARG A 292 -10.70 -29.09 2.58
N SER A 293 -10.03 -28.79 1.48
CA SER A 293 -8.74 -29.36 1.14
C SER A 293 -7.74 -28.24 0.88
N SER A 294 -6.55 -28.39 1.43
CA SER A 294 -5.41 -27.51 1.12
C SER A 294 -4.61 -27.95 -0.12
N GLN A 295 -4.98 -29.11 -0.71
CA GLN A 295 -4.24 -29.70 -1.83
C GLN A 295 -4.92 -29.37 -3.16
N PRO A 296 -4.34 -28.53 -4.03
CA PRO A 296 -4.92 -28.16 -5.33
C PRO A 296 -5.24 -29.35 -6.25
N ALA A 297 -4.54 -30.47 -6.10
CA ALA A 297 -4.78 -31.70 -6.86
C ALA A 297 -6.15 -32.35 -6.61
N GLN A 298 -6.81 -32.03 -5.50
CA GLN A 298 -8.12 -32.56 -5.12
C GLN A 298 -9.29 -31.72 -5.64
N PHE A 299 -9.01 -30.62 -6.35
CA PHE A 299 -10.03 -29.73 -6.87
C PHE A 299 -10.38 -30.08 -8.32
N SER A 300 -11.66 -30.09 -8.62
CA SER A 300 -12.19 -30.10 -9.99
C SER A 300 -12.09 -28.70 -10.59
N LYS A 301 -11.80 -28.62 -11.90
CA LYS A 301 -11.61 -27.36 -12.61
C LYS A 301 -12.87 -26.96 -13.38
N LEU A 302 -13.27 -25.70 -13.24
CA LEU A 302 -14.27 -25.06 -14.07
C LEU A 302 -13.54 -24.13 -15.07
N LEU A 303 -13.64 -24.47 -16.35
CA LEU A 303 -12.89 -23.77 -17.40
C LEU A 303 -13.81 -22.84 -18.16
N PRO A 304 -13.52 -21.53 -18.23
CA PRO A 304 -14.24 -20.60 -19.10
C PRO A 304 -13.92 -20.88 -20.57
N SER A 305 -14.72 -20.31 -21.48
CA SER A 305 -14.39 -20.29 -22.92
C SER A 305 -13.04 -19.59 -23.17
N LYS A 306 -12.45 -19.78 -24.35
CA LYS A 306 -11.12 -19.23 -24.68
C LYS A 306 -11.06 -17.70 -24.63
N GLU A 307 -12.19 -17.03 -24.74
CA GLU A 307 -12.32 -15.57 -24.81
C GLU A 307 -12.69 -14.94 -23.46
N ARG A 308 -12.85 -15.74 -22.43
CA ARG A 308 -13.31 -15.29 -21.11
C ARG A 308 -12.40 -15.80 -20.00
N PHE A 309 -12.46 -15.13 -18.86
CA PHE A 309 -11.90 -15.61 -17.60
C PHE A 309 -12.92 -15.43 -16.45
N TRP A 310 -12.83 -16.31 -15.46
CA TRP A 310 -13.68 -16.33 -14.29
C TRP A 310 -12.84 -16.15 -13.03
N ALA A 311 -13.26 -15.21 -12.19
CA ALA A 311 -12.59 -14.90 -10.94
C ALA A 311 -13.58 -14.58 -9.82
N ASP A 312 -13.08 -14.40 -8.61
CA ASP A 312 -13.76 -13.91 -7.42
C ASP A 312 -15.11 -14.61 -7.12
N PRO A 313 -15.15 -15.96 -7.01
CA PRO A 313 -16.39 -16.66 -6.79
C PRO A 313 -16.97 -16.37 -5.41
N HIS A 314 -18.28 -16.16 -5.34
CA HIS A 314 -19.04 -16.01 -4.13
C HIS A 314 -20.23 -16.97 -4.12
N ILE A 315 -20.31 -17.85 -3.11
CA ILE A 315 -21.25 -18.97 -3.09
C ILE A 315 -22.43 -18.66 -2.18
N VAL A 316 -23.64 -18.91 -2.70
CA VAL A 316 -24.90 -18.93 -1.95
C VAL A 316 -25.50 -20.34 -2.07
N ARG A 317 -25.84 -20.96 -0.94
CA ARG A 317 -26.52 -22.27 -0.93
C ARG A 317 -28.02 -22.05 -0.75
N ARG A 318 -28.86 -22.58 -1.67
CA ARG A 318 -30.31 -22.57 -1.55
C ARG A 318 -30.92 -23.86 -2.08
N ASN A 319 -31.91 -24.38 -1.36
CA ASN A 319 -32.64 -25.61 -1.72
C ASN A 319 -31.73 -26.84 -1.99
N GLY A 320 -30.58 -26.88 -1.29
CA GLY A 320 -29.61 -27.95 -1.46
C GLY A 320 -28.53 -27.67 -2.50
N ASP A 321 -28.79 -26.81 -3.48
CA ASP A 321 -27.87 -26.47 -4.57
C ASP A 321 -27.02 -25.23 -4.28
N PHE A 322 -26.01 -25.02 -5.11
CA PHE A 322 -25.06 -23.90 -5.02
C PHE A 322 -25.28 -22.92 -6.17
N TYR A 323 -25.29 -21.64 -5.85
CA TYR A 323 -25.31 -20.53 -6.79
C TYR A 323 -24.00 -19.77 -6.65
N ILE A 324 -23.17 -19.84 -7.68
CA ILE A 324 -21.82 -19.27 -7.68
C ILE A 324 -21.88 -17.96 -8.46
N PHE A 325 -21.87 -16.84 -7.75
CA PHE A 325 -21.69 -15.52 -8.33
C PHE A 325 -20.20 -15.32 -8.59
N LEU A 326 -19.84 -14.75 -9.73
CA LEU A 326 -18.46 -14.65 -10.16
C LEU A 326 -18.24 -13.42 -11.04
N GLU A 327 -17.00 -12.92 -11.04
CA GLU A 327 -16.53 -12.03 -12.09
C GLU A 327 -16.40 -12.83 -13.37
N ASP A 328 -17.08 -12.38 -14.42
CA ASP A 328 -16.98 -12.95 -15.75
C ASP A 328 -16.51 -11.86 -16.71
N ALA A 329 -15.27 -11.95 -17.18
CA ALA A 329 -14.66 -10.90 -17.98
C ALA A 329 -14.25 -11.39 -19.36
N SER A 330 -14.36 -10.48 -20.34
CA SER A 330 -13.86 -10.70 -21.69
C SER A 330 -12.35 -10.51 -21.74
N ALA A 331 -11.63 -11.48 -22.32
CA ALA A 331 -10.19 -11.37 -22.56
C ALA A 331 -9.82 -10.22 -23.53
N ALA A 332 -10.75 -9.81 -24.38
CA ALA A 332 -10.52 -8.75 -25.36
C ALA A 332 -10.65 -7.35 -24.75
N SER A 333 -11.70 -7.09 -23.93
CA SER A 333 -11.96 -5.78 -23.33
C SER A 333 -11.32 -5.63 -21.93
N GLY A 334 -11.06 -6.74 -21.24
CA GLY A 334 -10.68 -6.75 -19.84
C GLY A 334 -11.77 -6.26 -18.87
N ARG A 335 -12.99 -5.94 -19.41
CA ARG A 335 -14.11 -5.47 -18.58
C ARG A 335 -14.86 -6.66 -18.01
N GLY A 336 -14.99 -6.68 -16.69
CA GLY A 336 -15.77 -7.66 -15.95
C GLY A 336 -17.22 -7.21 -15.74
N HIS A 337 -18.11 -8.20 -15.64
CA HIS A 337 -19.49 -8.08 -15.17
C HIS A 337 -19.79 -9.24 -14.23
N ILE A 338 -20.90 -9.18 -13.51
CA ILE A 338 -21.26 -10.25 -12.59
C ILE A 338 -22.18 -11.25 -13.28
N SER A 339 -21.78 -12.52 -13.21
CA SER A 339 -22.54 -13.67 -13.68
C SER A 339 -22.85 -14.62 -12.52
N VAL A 340 -23.86 -15.45 -12.68
CA VAL A 340 -24.19 -16.54 -11.75
C VAL A 340 -24.19 -17.89 -12.47
N MET A 341 -23.58 -18.89 -11.85
CA MET A 341 -23.59 -20.30 -12.26
C MET A 341 -24.36 -21.10 -11.22
N HIS A 342 -25.28 -21.94 -11.64
CA HIS A 342 -25.91 -22.94 -10.79
C HIS A 342 -25.10 -24.22 -10.79
N MET A 343 -24.91 -24.84 -9.62
CA MET A 343 -24.24 -26.12 -9.43
C MET A 343 -25.03 -26.98 -8.46
N ASN A 344 -25.32 -28.20 -8.84
CA ASN A 344 -25.97 -29.18 -7.98
C ASN A 344 -24.98 -29.82 -6.99
N VAL A 345 -25.49 -30.59 -6.04
CA VAL A 345 -24.69 -31.27 -4.99
C VAL A 345 -23.65 -32.27 -5.53
N ASN A 346 -23.83 -32.75 -6.76
CA ASN A 346 -22.91 -33.69 -7.41
C ASN A 346 -21.87 -33.00 -8.30
N GLY A 347 -21.84 -31.63 -8.31
CA GLY A 347 -20.90 -30.86 -9.10
C GLY A 347 -21.32 -30.62 -10.57
N GLY A 348 -22.49 -31.10 -10.98
CA GLY A 348 -23.09 -30.75 -12.27
C GLY A 348 -23.46 -29.26 -12.29
N HIS A 349 -23.03 -28.53 -13.30
CA HIS A 349 -23.15 -27.07 -13.33
C HIS A 349 -23.66 -26.52 -14.67
N SER A 350 -24.34 -25.40 -14.61
CA SER A 350 -24.78 -24.64 -15.80
C SER A 350 -23.65 -23.76 -16.34
N GLN A 351 -23.82 -23.23 -17.55
CA GLN A 351 -23.02 -22.08 -18.00
C GLN A 351 -23.42 -20.83 -17.18
N PRO A 352 -22.48 -19.93 -16.90
CA PRO A 352 -22.79 -18.67 -16.24
C PRO A 352 -23.77 -17.82 -17.03
N LYS A 353 -24.69 -17.17 -16.31
CA LYS A 353 -25.63 -16.20 -16.86
C LYS A 353 -25.36 -14.83 -16.27
N VAL A 354 -25.27 -13.78 -17.09
CA VAL A 354 -25.08 -12.40 -16.65
C VAL A 354 -26.25 -11.97 -15.79
N VAL A 355 -25.96 -11.38 -14.62
CA VAL A 355 -26.96 -10.87 -13.67
C VAL A 355 -26.79 -9.39 -13.37
N LEU A 356 -25.60 -8.83 -13.58
CA LEU A 356 -25.33 -7.41 -13.43
C LEU A 356 -24.20 -6.97 -14.35
N GLU A 357 -24.48 -5.95 -15.18
CA GLU A 357 -23.52 -5.31 -16.07
C GLU A 357 -23.63 -3.78 -15.96
N ARG A 358 -22.49 -3.10 -16.05
CA ARG A 358 -22.38 -1.64 -16.01
C ARG A 358 -21.40 -1.14 -17.10
N PRO A 359 -21.41 0.15 -17.45
CA PRO A 359 -20.44 0.70 -18.41
C PRO A 359 -19.00 0.74 -17.89
N TYR A 360 -18.77 0.42 -16.63
CA TYR A 360 -17.49 0.26 -15.95
C TYR A 360 -17.29 -1.18 -15.49
N HIS A 361 -16.05 -1.50 -15.07
CA HIS A 361 -15.67 -2.82 -14.58
C HIS A 361 -16.38 -3.16 -13.27
N LEU A 362 -16.93 -4.39 -13.18
CA LEU A 362 -17.45 -5.00 -11.97
C LEU A 362 -16.73 -6.31 -11.69
N SER A 363 -16.34 -6.53 -10.45
CA SER A 363 -15.73 -7.76 -9.95
C SER A 363 -16.21 -8.06 -8.51
N TYR A 364 -15.65 -9.07 -7.88
CA TYR A 364 -15.84 -9.41 -6.47
C TYR A 364 -17.30 -9.30 -5.99
N PRO A 365 -18.22 -10.17 -6.45
CA PRO A 365 -19.66 -10.09 -6.17
C PRO A 365 -19.99 -10.52 -4.73
N PHE A 366 -19.79 -9.65 -3.75
CA PHE A 366 -20.12 -9.98 -2.36
C PHE A 366 -21.62 -10.07 -2.16
N ILE A 367 -22.13 -11.26 -1.78
CA ILE A 367 -23.55 -11.47 -1.47
C ILE A 367 -23.77 -11.44 0.03
N LEU A 368 -24.67 -10.57 0.46
CA LEU A 368 -25.07 -10.36 1.82
C LEU A 368 -26.53 -10.82 2.01
N GLU A 369 -26.73 -11.68 3.00
CA GLU A 369 -28.08 -11.98 3.53
C GLU A 369 -28.30 -11.14 4.79
N TRP A 370 -29.33 -10.29 4.77
CA TRP A 370 -29.68 -9.46 5.92
C TRP A 370 -31.17 -9.30 6.04
N GLY A 371 -31.73 -9.71 7.20
CA GLY A 371 -33.15 -9.88 7.37
C GLY A 371 -33.70 -10.97 6.42
N SER A 372 -34.77 -10.66 5.72
CA SER A 372 -35.37 -11.52 4.68
C SER A 372 -34.88 -11.20 3.27
N GLU A 373 -33.92 -10.30 3.12
CA GLU A 373 -33.48 -9.79 1.83
C GLU A 373 -32.06 -10.26 1.48
N LEU A 374 -31.77 -10.35 0.19
CA LEU A 374 -30.46 -10.59 -0.38
C LEU A 374 -29.95 -9.31 -1.05
N PHE A 375 -28.69 -9.02 -0.80
CA PHE A 375 -28.00 -7.88 -1.40
C PHE A 375 -26.74 -8.36 -2.12
N LEU A 376 -26.41 -7.69 -3.21
CA LEU A 376 -25.16 -7.83 -3.95
C LEU A 376 -24.37 -6.53 -3.83
N ILE A 377 -23.13 -6.62 -3.42
CA ILE A 377 -22.17 -5.52 -3.30
C ILE A 377 -20.97 -5.87 -4.18
N PRO A 378 -20.97 -5.50 -5.46
CA PRO A 378 -19.83 -5.74 -6.34
C PRO A 378 -18.72 -4.74 -6.07
N GLU A 379 -17.48 -5.06 -6.43
CA GLU A 379 -16.46 -4.06 -6.62
C GLU A 379 -16.84 -3.14 -7.78
N SER A 380 -16.90 -1.84 -7.52
CA SER A 380 -17.20 -0.77 -8.47
C SER A 380 -16.19 0.39 -8.35
N ALA A 381 -14.93 0.06 -8.04
CA ALA A 381 -13.87 1.03 -7.78
C ALA A 381 -13.58 1.95 -8.98
N GLU A 382 -13.79 1.48 -10.22
CA GLU A 382 -13.65 2.29 -11.43
C GLU A 382 -14.66 3.45 -11.46
N ASN A 383 -15.85 3.25 -10.90
CA ASN A 383 -16.89 4.29 -10.73
C ASN A 383 -16.67 5.16 -9.48
N GLY A 384 -15.70 4.82 -8.63
CA GLY A 384 -15.46 5.55 -7.38
C GLY A 384 -16.52 5.33 -6.31
N THR A 385 -17.22 4.20 -6.31
CA THR A 385 -18.35 3.88 -5.43
C THR A 385 -18.20 2.49 -4.81
N VAL A 386 -18.96 2.27 -3.71
CA VAL A 386 -19.33 0.94 -3.22
C VAL A 386 -20.84 0.84 -3.35
N GLU A 387 -21.32 0.06 -4.29
CA GLU A 387 -22.72 0.01 -4.70
C GLU A 387 -23.48 -1.12 -4.02
N LEU A 388 -24.75 -0.87 -3.67
CA LEU A 388 -25.68 -1.83 -3.09
C LEU A 388 -26.82 -2.13 -4.07
N TYR A 389 -26.98 -3.43 -4.37
CA TYR A 389 -28.10 -3.93 -5.18
C TYR A 389 -28.94 -4.87 -4.34
N ARG A 390 -30.28 -4.80 -4.49
CA ARG A 390 -31.23 -5.69 -3.85
C ARG A 390 -31.69 -6.75 -4.84
N CYS A 391 -31.79 -8.00 -4.40
CA CYS A 391 -32.37 -9.08 -5.18
C CYS A 391 -33.88 -8.91 -5.33
N LYS A 392 -34.36 -8.91 -6.56
CA LYS A 392 -35.81 -8.94 -6.87
C LYS A 392 -36.29 -10.36 -7.15
N VAL A 393 -35.58 -11.07 -8.02
CA VAL A 393 -35.86 -12.46 -8.38
C VAL A 393 -34.55 -13.24 -8.34
N PHE A 394 -34.41 -14.06 -7.31
CA PHE A 394 -33.20 -14.87 -7.11
C PHE A 394 -33.06 -15.96 -8.17
N PRO A 395 -31.85 -16.18 -8.73
CA PRO A 395 -30.62 -15.40 -8.54
C PRO A 395 -30.38 -14.30 -9.59
N TYR A 396 -31.36 -14.00 -10.45
CA TYR A 396 -31.14 -13.36 -11.75
C TYR A 396 -31.41 -11.87 -11.80
N GLU A 397 -32.31 -11.34 -10.97
CA GLU A 397 -32.73 -9.93 -11.07
C GLU A 397 -32.30 -9.12 -9.86
N TRP A 398 -31.50 -8.09 -10.12
CA TRP A 398 -30.94 -7.20 -9.12
C TRP A 398 -31.23 -5.75 -9.47
N GLU A 399 -31.74 -4.99 -8.52
CA GLU A 399 -31.98 -3.56 -8.69
C GLU A 399 -31.01 -2.74 -7.84
N PHE A 400 -30.51 -1.65 -8.41
CA PHE A 400 -29.69 -0.69 -7.68
C PHE A 400 -30.51 -0.04 -6.56
N LYS A 401 -29.95 -0.03 -5.34
CA LYS A 401 -30.60 0.60 -4.18
C LYS A 401 -29.99 1.97 -3.87
N HIS A 402 -28.72 2.01 -3.60
CA HIS A 402 -27.93 3.22 -3.36
C HIS A 402 -26.44 2.87 -3.23
N ASN A 403 -25.58 3.90 -3.13
CA ASN A 403 -24.19 3.73 -2.79
C ASN A 403 -24.03 3.64 -1.27
N LEU A 404 -23.24 2.67 -0.80
CA LEU A 404 -22.77 2.59 0.59
C LEU A 404 -21.67 3.60 0.86
N MET A 405 -20.79 3.84 -0.15
CA MET A 405 -19.74 4.86 -0.12
C MET A 405 -19.61 5.51 -1.50
N GLU A 406 -19.20 6.78 -1.51
CA GLU A 406 -18.98 7.58 -2.72
C GLU A 406 -17.61 8.27 -2.69
N ASN A 407 -17.10 8.65 -3.87
CA ASN A 407 -15.80 9.30 -4.05
C ASN A 407 -14.64 8.49 -3.44
N VAL A 408 -14.71 7.17 -3.55
CA VAL A 408 -13.70 6.25 -3.02
C VAL A 408 -13.45 5.10 -4.00
N ALA A 409 -12.17 4.87 -4.32
CA ALA A 409 -11.76 3.67 -5.04
C ALA A 409 -11.53 2.53 -4.02
N ALA A 410 -12.62 1.85 -3.66
CA ALA A 410 -12.63 0.73 -2.72
C ALA A 410 -12.66 -0.60 -3.48
N TYR A 411 -11.75 -1.49 -3.15
CA TYR A 411 -11.59 -2.78 -3.80
C TYR A 411 -11.98 -3.90 -2.84
N ASP A 412 -12.73 -4.89 -3.33
CA ASP A 412 -13.12 -6.13 -2.65
C ASP A 412 -13.82 -5.88 -1.30
N ALA A 413 -14.84 -5.02 -1.30
CA ALA A 413 -15.59 -4.69 -0.09
C ALA A 413 -16.24 -5.95 0.50
N THR A 414 -15.85 -6.30 1.73
CA THR A 414 -16.30 -7.50 2.45
C THR A 414 -16.92 -7.09 3.78
N LEU A 415 -18.20 -7.42 3.96
CA LEU A 415 -18.95 -7.07 5.15
C LEU A 415 -18.99 -8.24 6.14
N PHE A 416 -18.94 -7.90 7.43
CA PHE A 416 -19.04 -8.86 8.52
C PHE A 416 -19.68 -8.23 9.75
N GLU A 417 -20.62 -8.94 10.39
CA GLU A 417 -21.21 -8.51 11.66
C GLU A 417 -20.40 -9.01 12.84
N HIS A 418 -20.07 -8.10 13.74
CA HIS A 418 -19.38 -8.46 14.99
C HIS A 418 -19.72 -7.49 16.13
N ASN A 419 -20.12 -8.02 17.27
CA ASN A 419 -20.48 -7.26 18.49
C ASN A 419 -21.54 -6.17 18.22
N GLY A 420 -22.56 -6.48 17.41
CA GLY A 420 -23.67 -5.57 17.14
C GLY A 420 -23.34 -4.41 16.18
N LEU A 421 -22.17 -4.45 15.55
CA LEU A 421 -21.78 -3.51 14.51
C LEU A 421 -21.48 -4.27 13.22
N TRP A 422 -21.73 -3.59 12.11
CA TRP A 422 -21.32 -4.04 10.80
C TRP A 422 -19.95 -3.44 10.45
N TRP A 423 -19.05 -4.31 10.01
CA TRP A 423 -17.68 -3.97 9.61
C TRP A 423 -17.53 -4.19 8.12
N MET A 424 -16.94 -3.21 7.43
CA MET A 424 -16.58 -3.32 6.01
C MET A 424 -15.06 -3.26 5.89
N PHE A 425 -14.49 -4.33 5.35
CA PHE A 425 -13.09 -4.44 4.98
C PHE A 425 -12.96 -4.13 3.49
N ALA A 426 -12.12 -3.19 3.12
CA ALA A 426 -11.85 -2.88 1.72
C ALA A 426 -10.43 -2.40 1.52
N ASN A 427 -9.80 -2.74 0.41
CA ASN A 427 -8.55 -2.09 0.05
C ASN A 427 -8.85 -0.69 -0.48
N ILE A 428 -8.12 0.30 0.05
CA ILE A 428 -8.23 1.70 -0.38
C ILE A 428 -6.85 2.17 -0.83
N LYS A 429 -6.78 2.84 -1.98
CA LYS A 429 -5.56 3.53 -2.38
C LYS A 429 -5.35 4.76 -1.51
N ALA A 430 -4.22 4.83 -0.81
CA ALA A 430 -3.86 6.03 -0.05
C ALA A 430 -3.63 7.25 -0.96
N HIS A 431 -3.22 7.03 -2.21
CA HIS A 431 -3.04 8.03 -3.26
C HIS A 431 -3.51 7.44 -4.60
N PRO A 432 -4.05 8.23 -5.56
CA PRO A 432 -4.50 7.71 -6.86
C PRO A 432 -3.44 6.89 -7.61
N SER A 433 -2.16 7.25 -7.46
CA SER A 433 -1.02 6.52 -8.04
C SER A 433 -0.42 5.45 -7.15
N ALA A 434 -0.95 5.19 -5.94
CA ALA A 434 -0.54 4.07 -5.10
C ALA A 434 -1.19 2.75 -5.56
N SER A 435 -0.68 1.63 -5.05
CA SER A 435 -1.23 0.30 -5.33
C SER A 435 -2.60 0.10 -4.67
N SER A 436 -3.51 -0.60 -5.35
CA SER A 436 -4.79 -1.06 -4.77
C SER A 436 -4.67 -2.36 -3.96
N TRP A 437 -3.47 -2.92 -3.82
CA TRP A 437 -3.24 -4.23 -3.21
C TRP A 437 -2.65 -4.17 -1.80
N ASP A 438 -2.07 -3.03 -1.43
CA ASP A 438 -1.12 -2.97 -0.31
C ASP A 438 -1.78 -2.62 1.03
N GLU A 439 -2.93 -1.93 1.02
CA GLU A 439 -3.51 -1.37 2.23
C GLU A 439 -4.97 -1.76 2.41
N LEU A 440 -5.28 -2.38 3.53
CA LEU A 440 -6.62 -2.75 3.95
C LEU A 440 -7.14 -1.72 4.96
N CYS A 441 -8.28 -1.14 4.64
CA CYS A 441 -9.01 -0.25 5.53
C CYS A 441 -10.23 -0.96 6.12
N LEU A 442 -10.65 -0.50 7.28
CA LEU A 442 -11.80 -0.97 8.02
C LEU A 442 -12.77 0.20 8.26
N PHE A 443 -14.03 -0.04 7.99
CA PHE A 443 -15.12 0.90 8.25
C PHE A 443 -16.20 0.21 9.08
N TYR A 444 -17.02 0.98 9.79
CA TYR A 444 -18.10 0.42 10.60
C TYR A 444 -19.38 1.25 10.51
N ALA A 445 -20.51 0.56 10.65
CA ALA A 445 -21.85 1.14 10.66
C ALA A 445 -22.78 0.32 11.56
N ASP A 446 -23.93 0.88 11.92
CA ASP A 446 -24.92 0.23 12.77
C ASP A 446 -25.75 -0.81 11.97
N ILE A 447 -25.91 -0.61 10.65
CA ILE A 447 -26.59 -1.54 9.72
C ILE A 447 -25.78 -1.69 8.42
N PRO A 448 -25.84 -2.84 7.74
CA PRO A 448 -25.01 -3.09 6.55
C PRO A 448 -25.43 -2.29 5.32
N THR A 449 -26.65 -1.77 5.30
CA THR A 449 -27.18 -0.94 4.21
C THR A 449 -27.02 0.57 4.48
N SER A 450 -26.22 0.95 5.47
CA SER A 450 -25.97 2.35 5.84
C SER A 450 -25.27 3.12 4.71
N LYS A 451 -25.67 4.38 4.52
CA LYS A 451 -24.93 5.37 3.70
C LYS A 451 -23.80 6.07 4.49
N HIS A 452 -23.70 5.79 5.79
CA HIS A 452 -22.78 6.47 6.72
C HIS A 452 -21.81 5.47 7.36
N TRP A 453 -20.80 5.07 6.59
CA TRP A 453 -19.72 4.23 7.08
C TRP A 453 -18.64 5.07 7.72
N ARG A 454 -18.34 4.79 9.00
CA ARG A 454 -17.32 5.51 9.79
C ARG A 454 -15.97 4.83 9.62
N SER A 455 -14.93 5.60 9.30
CA SER A 455 -13.56 5.08 9.17
C SER A 455 -13.00 4.68 10.54
N HIS A 456 -12.38 3.50 10.62
CA HIS A 456 -11.69 3.06 11.83
C HIS A 456 -10.45 3.95 12.09
N PRO A 457 -10.19 4.39 13.35
CA PRO A 457 -9.06 5.29 13.66
C PRO A 457 -7.70 4.73 13.27
N MET A 458 -7.56 3.40 13.29
CA MET A 458 -6.31 2.68 12.96
C MET A 458 -6.06 2.47 11.47
N ASN A 459 -6.91 3.04 10.60
CA ASN A 459 -6.73 2.83 9.16
C ASN A 459 -5.41 3.39 8.61
N PRO A 460 -4.74 2.64 7.69
CA PRO A 460 -5.07 1.26 7.30
C PRO A 460 -4.74 0.26 8.41
N ILE A 461 -5.62 -0.73 8.63
CA ILE A 461 -5.41 -1.78 9.64
C ILE A 461 -4.35 -2.81 9.22
N VAL A 462 -4.09 -2.94 7.92
CA VAL A 462 -3.02 -3.74 7.33
C VAL A 462 -2.34 -2.93 6.22
N SER A 463 -1.02 -2.85 6.24
CA SER A 463 -0.20 -2.26 5.18
C SER A 463 0.82 -3.28 4.69
N ASP A 464 0.31 -4.39 4.13
CA ASP A 464 1.10 -5.54 3.71
C ASP A 464 0.42 -6.24 2.53
N VAL A 465 1.03 -6.17 1.36
CA VAL A 465 0.52 -6.79 0.12
C VAL A 465 0.30 -8.31 0.23
N ARG A 466 0.91 -8.95 1.23
CA ARG A 466 0.77 -10.39 1.47
C ARG A 466 -0.54 -10.76 2.16
N LEU A 467 -1.18 -9.78 2.84
CA LEU A 467 -2.31 -9.99 3.74
C LEU A 467 -3.46 -9.01 3.53
N ALA A 468 -3.26 -7.91 2.79
CA ALA A 468 -4.22 -6.81 2.74
C ALA A 468 -5.46 -7.14 1.90
N ARG A 469 -5.31 -7.74 0.71
CA ARG A 469 -6.41 -7.92 -0.24
C ARG A 469 -7.42 -8.95 0.26
N PRO A 470 -8.72 -8.62 0.42
CA PRO A 470 -9.76 -9.60 0.75
C PRO A 470 -9.87 -10.67 -0.34
N ALA A 471 -10.26 -11.89 0.05
CA ALA A 471 -10.39 -13.04 -0.86
C ALA A 471 -11.58 -13.93 -0.54
N GLY A 472 -12.67 -13.36 -0.05
CA GLY A 472 -13.89 -14.08 0.27
C GLY A 472 -14.51 -13.68 1.61
N LYS A 473 -15.61 -14.34 1.97
CA LYS A 473 -16.33 -14.11 3.23
C LYS A 473 -15.45 -14.36 4.44
N ILE A 474 -15.59 -13.50 5.44
CA ILE A 474 -15.06 -13.76 6.79
C ILE A 474 -15.93 -14.82 7.42
N PHE A 475 -15.32 -15.77 8.12
CA PHE A 475 -16.01 -16.88 8.77
C PHE A 475 -15.42 -17.16 10.15
N VAL A 476 -16.21 -17.85 10.97
CA VAL A 476 -15.78 -18.33 12.30
C VAL A 476 -15.61 -19.84 12.23
N GLU A 477 -14.48 -20.35 12.73
CA GLU A 477 -14.19 -21.76 12.87
C GLU A 477 -13.51 -21.99 14.21
N ASP A 478 -13.98 -22.97 14.99
CA ASP A 478 -13.47 -23.29 16.33
C ASP A 478 -13.39 -22.05 17.27
N GLY A 479 -14.37 -21.15 17.16
CA GLY A 479 -14.43 -19.92 17.93
C GLY A 479 -13.43 -18.83 17.49
N GLN A 480 -12.67 -19.07 16.45
CA GLN A 480 -11.73 -18.10 15.87
C GLN A 480 -12.27 -17.46 14.59
N LEU A 481 -11.98 -16.18 14.42
CA LEU A 481 -12.36 -15.41 13.24
C LEU A 481 -11.27 -15.50 12.18
N TYR A 482 -11.66 -15.92 10.98
CA TYR A 482 -10.77 -16.03 9.83
C TYR A 482 -11.18 -15.04 8.74
N ARG A 483 -10.22 -14.25 8.29
CA ARG A 483 -10.36 -13.37 7.12
C ARG A 483 -9.50 -13.91 5.98
N PRO A 484 -10.11 -14.46 4.92
CA PRO A 484 -9.37 -14.85 3.72
C PRO A 484 -8.65 -13.64 3.09
N SER A 485 -7.43 -13.86 2.62
CA SER A 485 -6.65 -12.83 1.94
C SER A 485 -5.94 -13.37 0.72
N CYS A 486 -5.92 -12.58 -0.35
CA CYS A 486 -5.17 -12.90 -1.54
C CYS A 486 -3.71 -12.50 -1.37
N ARG A 487 -2.80 -13.43 -1.63
CA ARG A 487 -1.37 -13.17 -1.68
C ARG A 487 -0.96 -12.88 -3.12
N ARG A 488 -0.47 -11.68 -3.42
CA ARG A 488 0.12 -11.41 -4.72
C ARG A 488 1.32 -12.34 -4.93
N SER A 489 1.23 -13.21 -5.96
CA SER A 489 2.24 -14.23 -6.20
C SER A 489 3.56 -13.63 -6.68
N THR A 490 4.65 -14.39 -6.49
CA THR A 490 5.93 -14.11 -7.11
C THR A 490 5.85 -14.38 -8.62
N ALA A 491 6.78 -13.83 -9.40
CA ALA A 491 6.91 -14.11 -10.85
C ALA A 491 7.04 -15.61 -11.21
N ARG A 492 7.10 -16.49 -10.21
CA ARG A 492 7.31 -17.94 -10.38
C ARG A 492 6.08 -18.80 -10.08
N SER A 493 5.05 -18.24 -9.47
CA SER A 493 3.84 -19.00 -9.09
C SER A 493 2.59 -18.20 -9.49
N PRO A 494 1.62 -18.82 -10.17
CA PRO A 494 0.34 -18.16 -10.42
C PRO A 494 -0.34 -17.85 -9.08
N PRO A 495 -1.09 -16.76 -8.98
CA PRO A 495 -1.90 -16.49 -7.80
C PRO A 495 -2.99 -17.57 -7.69
N ILE A 496 -3.11 -18.18 -6.52
CA ILE A 496 -4.21 -19.06 -6.16
C ILE A 496 -5.05 -18.28 -5.16
N HIS A 497 -6.28 -18.00 -5.51
CA HIS A 497 -7.28 -17.48 -4.60
C HIS A 497 -8.05 -18.68 -4.03
N CYS A 498 -7.95 -18.91 -2.73
CA CYS A 498 -8.80 -19.85 -2.02
C CYS A 498 -9.99 -19.08 -1.43
N VAL A 499 -11.20 -19.50 -1.76
CA VAL A 499 -12.45 -19.05 -1.17
C VAL A 499 -13.01 -20.15 -0.30
#